data_816f089cef785ef7f84925992e13ff35
#
_entry.id   816f089cef785ef7f84925992e13ff35
#
_cell.length_a   1.000
_cell.length_b   1.000
_cell.length_c   1.000
_cell.angle_alpha   90.00
_cell.angle_beta   90.00
_cell.angle_gamma   90.00
#
_symmetry.space_group_name_H-M   'P 1'
#
loop_
_entity.id
_entity.type
_entity.pdbx_description
1 polymer ?
#
loop_
_entity_poly.entity_id
_entity_poly.type
_entity_poly.pdbx_seq_one_letter_code
_entity_poly.pdbx_strand_id
1 'polypeptide(L)'
;MSGLRRERIEVKSTDQLEAMRVAGLVVAEGLAAMREAAKPGATTADIDRVGREVLASHNATSNFLGYGADYGLPPYPGVACVSVNEVVVHGIPGPRVLQEGDIVSVDYGGIVNGWHGDSASTFEVGEVDSDSHLLVEVTRESMWAGIAKALPGNRVGDISHAVEVSIQSHGRTFGILREYTGHGIGTAMHQPPDVPNYGRPHRGPKIVPGMCLCIEPMVTLGSDDIAELDDEWTVVTIDSSRAAHWENQVAIMPNGLWVLTEPDGGRAKLAELGVPYGGPD
;
A
#
# COMPACT_ATOMS: atom_id res chain seq x y z
N MET A 1 -2.44 34.40 15.81
CA MET A 1 -2.36 33.84 14.44
C MET A 1 -1.29 32.76 14.49
N SER A 2 -1.71 31.51 14.71
CA SER A 2 -0.81 30.35 14.65
C SER A 2 -0.49 30.11 13.19
N GLY A 3 0.73 30.43 12.76
CA GLY A 3 1.21 30.10 11.42
C GLY A 3 1.22 28.56 11.32
N LEU A 4 0.38 28.02 10.46
CA LEU A 4 0.46 26.64 10.01
C LEU A 4 1.91 26.39 9.53
N ARG A 5 2.73 25.73 10.34
CA ARG A 5 4.00 25.17 9.88
C ARG A 5 3.63 24.18 8.78
N ARG A 6 3.90 24.50 7.53
CA ARG A 6 3.86 23.51 6.46
C ARG A 6 4.80 22.39 6.87
N GLU A 7 4.28 21.22 7.09
CA GLU A 7 5.08 20.03 7.31
C GLU A 7 6.03 19.87 6.16
N ARG A 8 7.30 19.65 6.49
CA ARG A 8 8.37 19.63 5.47
C ARG A 8 8.43 18.24 4.86
N ILE A 9 8.17 18.16 3.56
CA ILE A 9 8.37 16.93 2.79
C ILE A 9 9.85 16.55 2.84
N GLU A 10 10.16 15.33 3.22
CA GLU A 10 11.50 14.78 3.26
C GLU A 10 11.96 14.42 1.84
N VAL A 11 13.08 15.02 1.42
CA VAL A 11 13.72 14.75 0.12
C VAL A 11 14.98 13.95 0.39
N LYS A 12 15.07 12.76 -0.15
CA LYS A 12 16.15 11.80 0.05
C LYS A 12 17.23 11.96 -1.00
N SER A 13 18.49 11.72 -0.63
CA SER A 13 19.59 11.53 -1.57
C SER A 13 19.48 10.17 -2.26
N THR A 14 20.24 9.94 -3.33
CA THR A 14 20.32 8.64 -4.00
C THR A 14 20.72 7.53 -3.03
N ASP A 15 21.76 7.73 -2.22
CA ASP A 15 22.22 6.74 -1.22
C ASP A 15 21.14 6.41 -0.19
N GLN A 16 20.30 7.39 0.18
CA GLN A 16 19.17 7.16 1.08
C GLN A 16 18.06 6.35 0.40
N LEU A 17 17.78 6.60 -0.88
CA LEU A 17 16.82 5.79 -1.65
C LEU A 17 17.33 4.37 -1.87
N GLU A 18 18.65 4.18 -2.05
CA GLU A 18 19.27 2.84 -2.10
C GLU A 18 19.12 2.11 -0.74
N ALA A 19 19.30 2.81 0.38
CA ALA A 19 19.07 2.25 1.70
C ALA A 19 17.58 1.88 1.92
N MET A 20 16.64 2.72 1.46
CA MET A 20 15.21 2.41 1.47
C MET A 20 14.86 1.22 0.57
N ARG A 21 15.56 1.06 -0.56
CA ARG A 21 15.40 -0.11 -1.43
C ARG A 21 15.65 -1.43 -0.69
N VAL A 22 16.61 -1.46 0.22
CA VAL A 22 16.88 -2.68 1.02
C VAL A 22 15.65 -3.05 1.85
N ALA A 23 15.01 -2.07 2.52
CA ALA A 23 13.77 -2.30 3.26
C ALA A 23 12.63 -2.73 2.32
N GLY A 24 12.49 -2.07 1.17
CA GLY A 24 11.47 -2.41 0.16
C GLY A 24 11.62 -3.83 -0.38
N LEU A 25 12.84 -4.33 -0.55
CA LEU A 25 13.07 -5.73 -0.98
C LEU A 25 12.71 -6.75 0.10
N VAL A 26 12.97 -6.44 1.38
CA VAL A 26 12.51 -7.29 2.50
C VAL A 26 11.00 -7.36 2.55
N VAL A 27 10.31 -6.23 2.32
CA VAL A 27 8.84 -6.18 2.24
C VAL A 27 8.33 -7.00 1.06
N ALA A 28 8.93 -6.84 -0.13
CA ALA A 28 8.55 -7.63 -1.32
C ALA A 28 8.71 -9.13 -1.11
N GLU A 29 9.81 -9.56 -0.46
CA GLU A 29 10.03 -10.97 -0.11
C GLU A 29 8.98 -11.47 0.88
N GLY A 30 8.65 -10.66 1.91
CA GLY A 30 7.62 -10.99 2.89
C GLY A 30 6.25 -11.16 2.26
N LEU A 31 5.82 -10.22 1.40
CA LEU A 31 4.55 -10.33 0.66
C LEU A 31 4.50 -11.56 -0.24
N ALA A 32 5.60 -11.88 -0.93
CA ALA A 32 5.68 -13.08 -1.76
C ALA A 32 5.54 -14.36 -0.91
N ALA A 33 6.23 -14.45 0.23
CA ALA A 33 6.13 -15.59 1.14
C ALA A 33 4.72 -15.71 1.77
N MET A 34 4.11 -14.59 2.18
CA MET A 34 2.76 -14.57 2.72
C MET A 34 1.71 -14.95 1.68
N ARG A 35 1.90 -14.55 0.41
CA ARG A 35 1.06 -15.00 -0.72
C ARG A 35 1.07 -16.52 -0.86
N GLU A 36 2.25 -17.14 -0.77
CA GLU A 36 2.37 -18.60 -0.84
C GLU A 36 1.71 -19.31 0.36
N ALA A 37 1.61 -18.64 1.51
CA ALA A 37 0.92 -19.16 2.69
C ALA A 37 -0.61 -18.94 2.65
N ALA A 38 -1.11 -17.97 1.89
CA ALA A 38 -2.51 -17.63 1.77
C ALA A 38 -3.30 -18.66 0.95
N LYS A 39 -3.58 -19.81 1.56
CA LYS A 39 -4.28 -20.95 0.94
C LYS A 39 -5.52 -21.31 1.75
N PRO A 40 -6.52 -21.98 1.15
CA PRO A 40 -7.66 -22.51 1.89
C PRO A 40 -7.21 -23.36 3.08
N GLY A 41 -7.74 -23.07 4.26
CA GLY A 41 -7.41 -23.74 5.52
C GLY A 41 -6.29 -23.06 6.34
N ALA A 42 -5.51 -22.14 5.78
CA ALA A 42 -4.60 -21.31 6.56
C ALA A 42 -5.37 -20.27 7.37
N THR A 43 -4.83 -19.88 8.52
CA THR A 43 -5.38 -18.77 9.30
C THR A 43 -4.70 -17.45 8.96
N THR A 44 -5.34 -16.31 9.24
CA THR A 44 -4.70 -15.00 9.09
C THR A 44 -3.48 -14.87 10.01
N ALA A 45 -3.46 -15.56 11.17
CA ALA A 45 -2.30 -15.65 12.04
C ALA A 45 -1.13 -16.44 11.42
N ASP A 46 -1.39 -17.46 10.58
CA ASP A 46 -0.34 -18.16 9.85
C ASP A 46 0.37 -17.25 8.85
N ILE A 47 -0.37 -16.34 8.21
CA ILE A 47 0.18 -15.34 7.29
C ILE A 47 1.08 -14.37 8.06
N ASP A 48 0.62 -13.81 9.18
CA ASP A 48 1.43 -12.91 10.02
C ASP A 48 2.70 -13.58 10.53
N ARG A 49 2.62 -14.87 10.90
CA ARG A 49 3.80 -15.66 11.32
C ARG A 49 4.86 -15.74 10.23
N VAL A 50 4.46 -15.94 8.98
CA VAL A 50 5.39 -15.94 7.83
C VAL A 50 6.06 -14.57 7.69
N GLY A 51 5.31 -13.47 7.80
CA GLY A 51 5.88 -12.12 7.80
C GLY A 51 6.90 -11.91 8.92
N ARG A 52 6.64 -12.41 10.15
CA ARG A 52 7.59 -12.36 11.27
C ARG A 52 8.88 -13.12 10.95
N GLU A 53 8.79 -14.29 10.34
CA GLU A 53 9.94 -15.11 9.97
C GLU A 53 10.84 -14.39 8.94
N VAL A 54 10.24 -13.71 7.95
CA VAL A 54 10.99 -12.94 6.95
C VAL A 54 11.68 -11.74 7.59
N LEU A 55 10.98 -10.92 8.40
CA LEU A 55 11.63 -9.81 9.12
C LEU A 55 12.81 -10.29 9.96
N ALA A 56 12.63 -11.38 10.71
CA ALA A 56 13.67 -11.94 11.56
C ALA A 56 14.89 -12.40 10.76
N SER A 57 14.69 -13.02 9.57
CA SER A 57 15.78 -13.50 8.71
C SER A 57 16.67 -12.37 8.19
N HIS A 58 16.11 -11.17 8.04
CA HIS A 58 16.80 -9.96 7.58
C HIS A 58 17.25 -9.03 8.70
N ASN A 59 17.06 -9.41 9.98
CA ASN A 59 17.26 -8.52 11.14
C ASN A 59 16.49 -7.20 11.01
N ALA A 60 15.34 -7.23 10.33
CA ALA A 60 14.43 -6.12 10.19
C ALA A 60 13.41 -6.08 11.34
N THR A 61 12.86 -4.90 11.62
CA THR A 61 11.75 -4.72 12.56
C THR A 61 10.47 -4.36 11.82
N SER A 62 9.30 -4.58 12.43
CA SER A 62 8.01 -4.26 11.82
C SER A 62 7.70 -2.78 11.90
N ASN A 63 7.04 -2.24 10.87
CA ASN A 63 6.37 -0.94 10.92
C ASN A 63 5.15 -0.96 11.85
N PHE A 64 4.44 -2.11 11.93
CA PHE A 64 3.09 -2.20 12.48
C PHE A 64 3.03 -2.72 13.90
N LEU A 65 3.90 -3.68 14.28
CA LEU A 65 3.88 -4.25 15.63
C LEU A 65 4.10 -3.18 16.70
N GLY A 66 3.06 -2.95 17.50
CA GLY A 66 3.08 -1.91 18.55
C GLY A 66 2.68 -0.51 18.05
N TYR A 67 2.41 -0.32 16.76
CA TYR A 67 1.96 0.96 16.23
C TYR A 67 0.67 1.42 16.92
N GLY A 68 0.46 2.72 17.03
CA GLY A 68 -0.71 3.32 17.69
C GLY A 68 -0.52 3.63 19.16
N ALA A 69 0.38 2.95 19.88
CA ALA A 69 0.59 3.16 21.31
C ALA A 69 0.92 4.62 21.66
N ASP A 70 1.73 5.29 20.87
CA ASP A 70 2.12 6.69 21.05
C ASP A 70 0.98 7.68 20.74
N TYR A 71 -0.08 7.22 20.10
CA TYR A 71 -1.27 7.99 19.74
C TYR A 71 -2.46 7.70 20.64
N GLY A 72 -2.29 6.83 21.66
CA GLY A 72 -3.33 6.47 22.61
C GLY A 72 -4.28 5.38 22.14
N LEU A 73 -3.96 4.70 21.02
CA LEU A 73 -4.66 3.53 20.53
C LEU A 73 -4.07 2.25 21.16
N PRO A 74 -4.80 1.13 21.18
CA PRO A 74 -4.19 -0.16 21.52
C PRO A 74 -3.01 -0.45 20.60
N PRO A 75 -1.87 -0.95 21.11
CA PRO A 75 -0.76 -1.32 20.24
C PRO A 75 -1.17 -2.36 19.22
N TYR A 76 -0.95 -2.12 17.92
CA TYR A 76 -1.28 -3.09 16.89
C TYR A 76 -0.53 -4.42 17.12
N PRO A 77 -1.20 -5.58 17.13
CA PRO A 77 -0.61 -6.83 17.62
C PRO A 77 0.13 -7.64 16.55
N GLY A 78 -0.04 -7.30 15.26
CA GLY A 78 0.52 -8.00 14.11
C GLY A 78 1.77 -7.33 13.54
N VAL A 79 2.51 -8.04 12.70
CA VAL A 79 3.55 -7.46 11.81
C VAL A 79 3.00 -7.20 10.42
N ALA A 80 1.81 -7.74 10.12
CA ALA A 80 1.06 -7.50 8.89
C ALA A 80 -0.41 -7.21 9.23
N CYS A 81 -1.08 -6.37 8.43
CA CYS A 81 -2.52 -6.31 8.40
C CYS A 81 -3.03 -7.37 7.43
N VAL A 82 -3.97 -8.23 7.88
CA VAL A 82 -4.49 -9.34 7.07
C VAL A 82 -5.99 -9.19 6.96
N SER A 83 -6.42 -8.53 5.90
CA SER A 83 -7.79 -8.06 5.69
C SER A 83 -8.51 -8.95 4.68
N VAL A 84 -9.55 -9.67 5.11
CA VAL A 84 -10.23 -10.69 4.29
C VAL A 84 -11.61 -10.18 3.88
N ASN A 85 -11.92 -10.24 2.58
CA ASN A 85 -13.20 -9.91 1.96
C ASN A 85 -13.72 -8.50 2.32
N GLU A 86 -14.69 -8.41 3.25
CA GLU A 86 -15.33 -7.18 3.72
C GLU A 86 -14.42 -6.31 4.60
N VAL A 87 -13.31 -6.85 5.08
CA VAL A 87 -12.30 -6.09 5.82
C VAL A 87 -11.47 -5.31 4.80
N VAL A 88 -11.49 -4.00 4.92
CA VAL A 88 -10.83 -3.09 3.96
C VAL A 88 -9.35 -2.97 4.25
N VAL A 89 -9.02 -2.55 5.49
CA VAL A 89 -7.65 -2.36 5.99
C VAL A 89 -7.57 -2.71 7.48
N HIS A 90 -6.35 -2.79 7.98
CA HIS A 90 -6.00 -2.95 9.39
C HIS A 90 -6.56 -4.23 10.03
N GLY A 91 -6.93 -5.24 9.25
CA GLY A 91 -7.43 -6.52 9.76
C GLY A 91 -6.40 -7.17 10.69
N ILE A 92 -6.75 -7.36 11.96
CA ILE A 92 -5.88 -7.99 12.96
C ILE A 92 -5.71 -9.47 12.62
N PRO A 93 -4.48 -9.99 12.45
CA PRO A 93 -4.25 -11.40 12.22
C PRO A 93 -4.68 -12.24 13.42
N GLY A 94 -5.42 -13.32 13.16
CA GLY A 94 -6.04 -14.13 14.20
C GLY A 94 -6.49 -15.50 13.70
N PRO A 95 -7.50 -16.12 14.36
CA PRO A 95 -7.97 -17.47 14.06
C PRO A 95 -8.87 -17.57 12.82
N ARG A 96 -9.15 -16.47 12.09
CA ARG A 96 -9.97 -16.53 10.86
C ARG A 96 -9.28 -17.43 9.84
N VAL A 97 -10.00 -18.48 9.42
CA VAL A 97 -9.54 -19.48 8.45
C VAL A 97 -9.94 -19.02 7.06
N LEU A 98 -8.97 -18.95 6.14
CA LEU A 98 -9.21 -18.63 4.73
C LEU A 98 -9.98 -19.77 4.05
N GLN A 99 -10.95 -19.40 3.23
CA GLN A 99 -11.77 -20.30 2.45
C GLN A 99 -11.45 -20.18 0.96
N GLU A 100 -11.77 -21.23 0.20
CA GLU A 100 -11.81 -21.15 -1.26
C GLU A 100 -12.74 -20.02 -1.70
N GLY A 101 -12.28 -19.15 -2.58
CA GLY A 101 -13.03 -18.01 -3.07
C GLY A 101 -12.88 -16.72 -2.26
N ASP A 102 -12.13 -16.72 -1.16
CA ASP A 102 -11.78 -15.47 -0.45
C ASP A 102 -10.78 -14.63 -1.25
N ILE A 103 -10.82 -13.33 -1.03
CA ILE A 103 -9.70 -12.42 -1.33
C ILE A 103 -9.12 -11.92 -0.02
N VAL A 104 -7.80 -11.79 0.05
CA VAL A 104 -7.10 -11.31 1.26
C VAL A 104 -6.09 -10.24 0.89
N SER A 105 -6.30 -9.04 1.42
CA SER A 105 -5.34 -7.95 1.35
C SER A 105 -4.35 -8.09 2.49
N VAL A 106 -3.08 -8.20 2.15
CA VAL A 106 -1.98 -8.22 3.12
C VAL A 106 -1.18 -6.95 2.94
N ASP A 107 -1.16 -6.14 3.98
CA ASP A 107 -0.35 -4.94 4.08
C ASP A 107 0.79 -5.20 5.06
N TYR A 108 2.02 -4.89 4.63
CA TYR A 108 3.22 -5.34 5.30
C TYR A 108 4.36 -4.35 5.17
N GLY A 109 4.89 -3.95 6.32
CA GLY A 109 5.98 -2.99 6.39
C GLY A 109 7.16 -3.46 7.24
N GLY A 110 8.35 -3.04 6.84
CA GLY A 110 9.60 -3.39 7.52
C GLY A 110 10.59 -2.25 7.60
N ILE A 111 11.36 -2.23 8.69
CA ILE A 111 12.40 -1.23 8.96
C ILE A 111 13.76 -1.90 8.89
N VAL A 112 14.65 -1.39 8.02
CA VAL A 112 16.03 -1.83 7.91
C VAL A 112 16.95 -0.62 8.09
N ASN A 113 17.83 -0.67 9.08
CA ASN A 113 18.75 0.43 9.40
C ASN A 113 18.09 1.82 9.55
N GLY A 114 16.86 1.84 10.10
CA GLY A 114 16.09 3.08 10.30
C GLY A 114 15.35 3.60 9.07
N TRP A 115 15.36 2.87 7.95
CA TRP A 115 14.58 3.18 6.76
C TRP A 115 13.38 2.25 6.64
N HIS A 116 12.21 2.85 6.36
CA HIS A 116 10.95 2.15 6.24
C HIS A 116 10.69 1.69 4.80
N GLY A 117 10.22 0.45 4.67
CA GLY A 117 9.60 -0.11 3.48
C GLY A 117 8.14 -0.41 3.78
N ASP A 118 7.24 -0.20 2.82
CA ASP A 118 5.81 -0.41 2.97
C ASP A 118 5.17 -0.83 1.65
N SER A 119 4.29 -1.83 1.69
CA SER A 119 3.57 -2.29 0.50
C SER A 119 2.40 -3.20 0.86
N ALA A 120 1.35 -3.17 0.05
CA ALA A 120 0.20 -4.06 0.18
C ALA A 120 -0.13 -4.77 -1.13
N SER A 121 -0.69 -5.97 -1.01
CA SER A 121 -1.18 -6.75 -2.14
C SER A 121 -2.41 -7.56 -1.75
N THR A 122 -3.39 -7.63 -2.65
CA THR A 122 -4.56 -8.50 -2.50
C THR A 122 -4.34 -9.81 -3.22
N PHE A 123 -4.47 -10.92 -2.51
CA PHE A 123 -4.31 -12.29 -3.02
C PHE A 123 -5.68 -12.96 -3.19
N GLU A 124 -5.82 -13.72 -4.25
CA GLU A 124 -6.97 -14.62 -4.45
C GLU A 124 -6.68 -15.97 -3.78
N VAL A 125 -7.61 -16.47 -3.00
CA VAL A 125 -7.50 -17.74 -2.27
C VAL A 125 -8.23 -18.83 -3.05
N GLY A 126 -7.48 -19.60 -3.83
CA GLY A 126 -8.03 -20.57 -4.77
C GLY A 126 -8.75 -19.91 -5.95
N GLU A 127 -9.90 -20.46 -6.36
CA GLU A 127 -10.72 -19.92 -7.46
C GLU A 127 -11.75 -18.93 -6.89
N VAL A 128 -11.68 -17.65 -7.31
CA VAL A 128 -12.61 -16.59 -6.89
C VAL A 128 -13.67 -16.32 -7.95
N ASP A 129 -14.76 -15.67 -7.56
CA ASP A 129 -15.77 -15.20 -8.52
C ASP A 129 -15.23 -14.04 -9.39
N SER A 130 -15.88 -13.81 -10.55
CA SER A 130 -15.46 -12.82 -11.52
C SER A 130 -15.49 -11.38 -11.00
N ASP A 131 -16.37 -11.05 -10.06
CA ASP A 131 -16.47 -9.71 -9.47
C ASP A 131 -15.29 -9.46 -8.53
N SER A 132 -14.91 -10.46 -7.75
CA SER A 132 -13.74 -10.41 -6.87
C SER A 132 -12.44 -10.30 -7.67
N HIS A 133 -12.30 -11.13 -8.72
CA HIS A 133 -11.16 -11.03 -9.62
C HIS A 133 -11.05 -9.63 -10.25
N LEU A 134 -12.17 -9.11 -10.77
CA LEU A 134 -12.20 -7.76 -11.33
C LEU A 134 -11.81 -6.69 -10.31
N LEU A 135 -12.29 -6.78 -9.07
CA LEU A 135 -11.93 -5.84 -7.99
C LEU A 135 -10.42 -5.82 -7.74
N VAL A 136 -9.81 -7.00 -7.62
CA VAL A 136 -8.36 -7.14 -7.41
C VAL A 136 -7.57 -6.50 -8.55
N GLU A 137 -7.96 -6.78 -9.80
CA GLU A 137 -7.30 -6.23 -10.98
C GLU A 137 -7.49 -4.71 -11.10
N VAL A 138 -8.71 -4.19 -10.91
CA VAL A 138 -9.00 -2.75 -10.96
C VAL A 138 -8.19 -1.99 -9.92
N THR A 139 -8.08 -2.52 -8.71
CA THR A 139 -7.32 -1.89 -7.63
C THR A 139 -5.84 -1.85 -7.99
N ARG A 140 -5.27 -2.97 -8.46
CA ARG A 140 -3.87 -3.07 -8.89
C ARG A 140 -3.56 -2.11 -10.04
N GLU A 141 -4.37 -2.11 -11.10
CA GLU A 141 -4.16 -1.25 -12.26
C GLU A 141 -4.30 0.23 -11.92
N SER A 142 -5.19 0.59 -10.99
CA SER A 142 -5.35 1.97 -10.52
C SER A 142 -4.12 2.46 -9.75
N MET A 143 -3.50 1.61 -8.93
CA MET A 143 -2.21 1.91 -8.28
C MET A 143 -1.14 2.25 -9.33
N TRP A 144 -0.99 1.40 -10.35
CA TRP A 144 -0.01 1.64 -11.42
C TRP A 144 -0.32 2.87 -12.27
N ALA A 145 -1.61 3.18 -12.48
CA ALA A 145 -2.01 4.43 -13.13
C ALA A 145 -1.59 5.66 -12.31
N GLY A 146 -1.71 5.58 -10.98
CA GLY A 146 -1.20 6.59 -10.06
C GLY A 146 0.33 6.70 -10.10
N ILE A 147 1.03 5.56 -9.99
CA ILE A 147 2.51 5.51 -10.08
C ILE A 147 2.99 6.17 -11.37
N ALA A 148 2.36 5.89 -12.51
CA ALA A 148 2.73 6.49 -13.79
C ALA A 148 2.66 8.03 -13.81
N LYS A 149 1.96 8.66 -12.87
CA LYS A 149 1.86 10.12 -12.70
C LYS A 149 2.79 10.69 -11.62
N ALA A 150 3.54 9.86 -10.90
CA ALA A 150 4.48 10.30 -9.87
C ALA A 150 5.77 10.93 -10.46
N LEU A 151 5.75 11.41 -11.68
CA LEU A 151 6.91 11.97 -12.38
C LEU A 151 7.26 13.39 -11.89
N PRO A 152 8.56 13.76 -11.92
CA PRO A 152 9.00 15.11 -11.60
C PRO A 152 8.26 16.17 -12.41
N GLY A 153 7.79 17.20 -11.73
CA GLY A 153 7.05 18.30 -12.35
C GLY A 153 5.54 18.21 -12.21
N ASN A 154 4.99 17.00 -12.09
CA ASN A 154 3.59 16.79 -11.73
C ASN A 154 3.31 17.18 -10.26
N ARG A 155 2.08 17.06 -9.84
CA ARG A 155 1.64 17.29 -8.46
C ARG A 155 0.97 16.03 -7.90
N VAL A 156 0.88 15.93 -6.59
CA VAL A 156 0.20 14.80 -5.92
C VAL A 156 -1.23 14.59 -6.45
N GLY A 157 -1.98 15.66 -6.73
CA GLY A 157 -3.31 15.56 -7.31
C GLY A 157 -3.36 14.94 -8.72
N ASP A 158 -2.24 14.91 -9.45
CA ASP A 158 -2.18 14.19 -10.73
C ASP A 158 -2.13 12.67 -10.51
N ILE A 159 -1.48 12.22 -9.43
CA ILE A 159 -1.52 10.82 -8.96
C ILE A 159 -2.96 10.46 -8.56
N SER A 160 -3.53 11.21 -7.63
CA SER A 160 -4.88 11.01 -7.10
C SER A 160 -5.93 10.91 -8.20
N HIS A 161 -5.88 11.84 -9.17
CA HIS A 161 -6.80 11.86 -10.30
C HIS A 161 -6.63 10.65 -11.22
N ALA A 162 -5.40 10.21 -11.45
CA ALA A 162 -5.13 9.05 -12.29
C ALA A 162 -5.66 7.75 -11.67
N VAL A 163 -5.51 7.58 -10.35
CA VAL A 163 -6.10 6.48 -9.59
C VAL A 163 -7.62 6.47 -9.77
N GLU A 164 -8.28 7.60 -9.46
CA GLU A 164 -9.74 7.74 -9.53
C GLU A 164 -10.27 7.45 -10.95
N VAL A 165 -9.66 8.05 -11.98
CA VAL A 165 -10.08 7.84 -13.39
C VAL A 165 -9.87 6.39 -13.82
N SER A 166 -8.78 5.75 -13.41
CA SER A 166 -8.54 4.34 -13.70
C SER A 166 -9.65 3.46 -13.13
N ILE A 167 -10.01 3.62 -11.86
CA ILE A 167 -11.10 2.87 -11.22
C ILE A 167 -12.42 3.11 -11.95
N GLN A 168 -12.76 4.36 -12.24
CA GLN A 168 -14.03 4.73 -12.88
C GLN A 168 -14.14 4.28 -14.34
N SER A 169 -13.03 3.95 -15.00
CA SER A 169 -13.01 3.55 -16.42
C SER A 169 -13.57 2.14 -16.69
N HIS A 170 -13.78 1.33 -15.66
CA HIS A 170 -14.17 -0.08 -15.79
C HIS A 170 -15.67 -0.32 -15.97
N GLY A 171 -16.48 0.71 -16.26
CA GLY A 171 -17.91 0.59 -16.61
C GLY A 171 -18.81 0.07 -15.48
N ARG A 172 -18.29 -0.05 -14.27
CA ARG A 172 -18.98 -0.40 -13.03
C ARG A 172 -18.64 0.65 -11.96
N THR A 173 -19.57 0.90 -11.05
CA THR A 173 -19.30 1.75 -9.89
C THR A 173 -18.59 0.94 -8.83
N PHE A 174 -17.43 1.44 -8.40
CA PHE A 174 -16.66 0.96 -7.26
C PHE A 174 -16.62 2.05 -6.20
N GLY A 175 -16.61 1.67 -4.92
CA GLY A 175 -16.29 2.58 -3.82
C GLY A 175 -14.79 2.86 -3.79
N ILE A 176 -14.41 4.11 -3.53
CA ILE A 176 -13.00 4.52 -3.35
C ILE A 176 -12.90 5.12 -1.97
N LEU A 177 -12.15 4.50 -1.07
CA LEU A 177 -11.99 4.99 0.29
C LEU A 177 -11.42 6.40 0.31
N ARG A 178 -11.98 7.23 1.20
CA ARG A 178 -11.63 8.65 1.34
C ARG A 178 -10.94 8.98 2.64
N GLU A 179 -11.15 8.18 3.67
CA GLU A 179 -10.65 8.35 5.03
C GLU A 179 -9.19 7.93 5.17
N TYR A 180 -8.74 7.03 4.28
CA TYR A 180 -7.37 6.54 4.21
C TYR A 180 -6.70 6.98 2.91
N THR A 181 -5.41 7.24 3.00
CA THR A 181 -4.66 7.84 1.88
C THR A 181 -3.24 7.34 1.87
N GLY A 182 -2.63 7.28 0.71
CA GLY A 182 -1.21 7.12 0.57
C GLY A 182 -0.43 8.28 1.21
N HIS A 183 0.86 8.12 1.33
CA HIS A 183 1.70 9.03 2.12
C HIS A 183 3.13 9.12 1.61
N GLY A 184 3.88 10.09 2.10
CA GLY A 184 5.33 10.08 2.02
C GLY A 184 5.90 9.07 3.02
N ILE A 185 7.07 8.52 2.71
CA ILE A 185 7.75 7.52 3.56
C ILE A 185 9.26 7.75 3.56
N GLY A 186 9.94 7.36 4.63
CA GLY A 186 11.40 7.52 4.76
C GLY A 186 11.93 7.06 6.09
N THR A 187 12.30 8.01 6.95
CA THR A 187 12.75 7.75 8.34
C THR A 187 11.59 7.54 9.31
N ALA A 188 10.36 7.68 8.83
CA ALA A 188 9.13 7.26 9.49
C ALA A 188 8.21 6.67 8.43
N MET A 189 7.28 5.79 8.85
CA MET A 189 6.34 5.14 7.97
C MET A 189 5.43 6.19 7.29
N HIS A 190 4.71 6.96 8.06
CA HIS A 190 3.84 8.02 7.55
C HIS A 190 4.53 9.37 7.63
N GLN A 191 4.73 10.00 6.49
CA GLN A 191 5.31 11.33 6.35
C GLN A 191 4.51 12.14 5.32
N PRO A 192 4.57 13.47 5.36
CA PRO A 192 4.06 14.30 4.27
C PRO A 192 4.72 13.99 2.92
N PRO A 193 3.98 14.09 1.82
CA PRO A 193 2.58 14.51 1.73
C PRO A 193 1.59 13.36 1.82
N ASP A 194 0.34 13.63 2.17
CA ASP A 194 -0.76 12.72 1.89
C ASP A 194 -0.94 12.56 0.38
N VAL A 195 -1.29 11.33 -0.05
CA VAL A 195 -1.51 10.95 -1.45
C VAL A 195 -2.89 10.32 -1.61
N PRO A 196 -3.97 11.12 -1.62
CA PRO A 196 -5.32 10.59 -1.76
C PRO A 196 -5.53 9.81 -3.06
N ASN A 197 -6.44 8.84 -3.03
CA ASN A 197 -6.80 7.99 -4.17
C ASN A 197 -7.87 8.61 -5.08
N TYR A 198 -8.23 9.85 -4.85
CA TYR A 198 -9.21 10.64 -5.59
C TYR A 198 -8.81 12.11 -5.57
N GLY A 199 -9.24 12.86 -6.56
CA GLY A 199 -9.01 14.31 -6.54
C GLY A 199 -8.90 14.97 -7.92
N ARG A 200 -8.59 16.27 -7.87
CA ARG A 200 -8.44 17.09 -9.09
C ARG A 200 -6.98 17.15 -9.54
N PRO A 201 -6.71 17.03 -10.85
CA PRO A 201 -5.36 17.17 -11.39
C PRO A 201 -4.78 18.55 -11.09
N HIS A 202 -3.47 18.65 -11.10
CA HIS A 202 -2.69 19.88 -10.88
C HIS A 202 -2.88 20.52 -9.49
N ARG A 203 -3.27 19.74 -8.46
CA ARG A 203 -3.42 20.17 -7.07
C ARG A 203 -2.39 19.52 -6.15
N GLY A 204 -2.26 20.05 -4.96
CA GLY A 204 -1.35 19.55 -3.93
C GLY A 204 0.13 19.91 -4.16
N PRO A 205 1.02 19.30 -3.39
CA PRO A 205 2.46 19.51 -3.49
C PRO A 205 3.00 19.14 -4.87
N LYS A 206 4.06 19.86 -5.29
CA LYS A 206 4.81 19.53 -6.51
C LYS A 206 5.69 18.30 -6.24
N ILE A 207 5.70 17.37 -7.15
CA ILE A 207 6.56 16.19 -7.11
C ILE A 207 7.95 16.57 -7.58
N VAL A 208 8.95 16.23 -6.75
CA VAL A 208 10.37 16.55 -7.04
C VAL A 208 11.24 15.29 -6.82
N PRO A 209 12.38 15.20 -7.52
CA PRO A 209 13.32 14.11 -7.30
C PRO A 209 13.75 14.02 -5.83
N GLY A 210 13.90 12.80 -5.33
CA GLY A 210 14.20 12.49 -3.93
C GLY A 210 12.98 12.30 -3.04
N MET A 211 11.76 12.60 -3.49
CA MET A 211 10.55 12.17 -2.80
C MET A 211 10.42 10.65 -2.89
N CYS A 212 9.83 10.04 -1.86
CA CYS A 212 9.40 8.66 -1.85
C CYS A 212 7.98 8.61 -1.34
N LEU A 213 7.07 7.96 -2.08
CA LEU A 213 5.63 7.97 -1.86
C LEU A 213 5.08 6.55 -1.85
N CYS A 214 4.15 6.27 -0.94
CA CYS A 214 3.25 5.13 -0.98
C CYS A 214 2.01 5.53 -1.78
N ILE A 215 1.65 4.72 -2.77
CA ILE A 215 0.46 4.90 -3.61
C ILE A 215 -0.39 3.66 -3.42
N GLU A 216 -1.54 3.83 -2.75
CA GLU A 216 -2.24 2.72 -2.11
C GLU A 216 -3.76 2.83 -2.24
N PRO A 217 -4.34 2.60 -3.40
CA PRO A 217 -5.79 2.57 -3.55
C PRO A 217 -6.42 1.45 -2.73
N MET A 218 -7.47 1.81 -2.00
CA MET A 218 -8.40 0.92 -1.32
C MET A 218 -9.75 1.06 -2.00
N VAL A 219 -10.23 -0.05 -2.60
CA VAL A 219 -11.39 -0.07 -3.49
C VAL A 219 -12.39 -1.12 -3.01
N THR A 220 -13.68 -0.83 -3.10
CA THR A 220 -14.76 -1.73 -2.70
C THR A 220 -15.70 -2.08 -3.87
N LEU A 221 -16.31 -3.26 -3.82
CA LEU A 221 -17.35 -3.68 -4.79
C LEU A 221 -18.68 -2.95 -4.60
N GLY A 222 -18.87 -2.30 -3.46
CA GLY A 222 -20.09 -1.60 -3.08
C GLY A 222 -19.85 -0.13 -2.73
N SER A 223 -20.46 0.31 -1.63
CA SER A 223 -20.27 1.67 -1.09
C SER A 223 -18.85 1.88 -0.55
N ASP A 224 -18.40 3.12 -0.51
CA ASP A 224 -17.19 3.55 0.20
C ASP A 224 -17.46 3.85 1.69
N ASP A 225 -18.68 3.61 2.18
CA ASP A 225 -19.00 3.74 3.59
C ASP A 225 -18.36 2.63 4.42
N ILE A 226 -17.64 3.00 5.46
CA ILE A 226 -16.86 2.11 6.32
C ILE A 226 -17.22 2.27 7.80
N ALA A 227 -16.87 1.25 8.58
CA ALA A 227 -16.94 1.27 10.04
C ALA A 227 -15.68 0.66 10.64
N GLU A 228 -15.22 1.23 11.74
CA GLU A 228 -14.18 0.66 12.59
C GLU A 228 -14.83 -0.27 13.61
N LEU A 229 -14.23 -1.44 13.84
CA LEU A 229 -14.73 -2.42 14.81
C LEU A 229 -14.27 -2.07 16.24
N ASP A 230 -14.84 -2.76 17.24
CA ASP A 230 -14.56 -2.56 18.66
C ASP A 230 -13.10 -2.84 19.06
N ASP A 231 -12.30 -3.43 18.17
CA ASP A 231 -10.87 -3.63 18.37
C ASP A 231 -10.02 -2.37 18.12
N GLU A 232 -10.66 -1.26 17.71
CA GLU A 232 -10.07 0.05 17.43
C GLU A 232 -9.05 0.03 16.26
N TRP A 233 -9.10 -1.01 15.40
CA TRP A 233 -8.19 -1.18 14.25
C TRP A 233 -8.92 -1.64 12.98
N THR A 234 -9.65 -2.75 13.08
CA THR A 234 -10.22 -3.40 11.89
C THR A 234 -11.30 -2.52 11.25
N VAL A 235 -11.08 -2.17 9.99
CA VAL A 235 -12.01 -1.37 9.20
C VAL A 235 -12.76 -2.26 8.22
N VAL A 236 -14.10 -2.18 8.22
CA VAL A 236 -14.98 -3.00 7.38
C VAL A 236 -15.89 -2.12 6.53
N THR A 237 -16.34 -2.66 5.38
CA THR A 237 -17.43 -2.05 4.60
C THR A 237 -18.76 -2.23 5.34
N ILE A 238 -19.58 -1.16 5.39
CA ILE A 238 -20.89 -1.22 6.08
C ILE A 238 -21.89 -2.14 5.35
N ASP A 239 -21.78 -2.21 4.02
CA ASP A 239 -22.63 -3.04 3.17
C ASP A 239 -22.14 -4.49 3.02
N SER A 240 -21.07 -4.87 3.71
CA SER A 240 -20.40 -6.17 3.62
C SER A 240 -19.88 -6.52 2.23
N SER A 241 -19.70 -5.53 1.36
CA SER A 241 -19.05 -5.73 0.06
C SER A 241 -17.57 -6.02 0.24
N ARG A 242 -16.99 -6.76 -0.70
CA ARG A 242 -15.56 -7.06 -0.70
C ARG A 242 -14.74 -5.81 -0.99
N ALA A 243 -13.56 -5.75 -0.40
CA ALA A 243 -12.57 -4.69 -0.60
C ALA A 243 -11.23 -5.27 -1.04
N ALA A 244 -10.46 -4.49 -1.78
CA ALA A 244 -9.08 -4.79 -2.16
C ALA A 244 -8.18 -3.59 -1.87
N HIS A 245 -6.95 -3.87 -1.49
CA HIS A 245 -5.90 -2.90 -1.21
C HIS A 245 -4.62 -3.31 -1.94
N TRP A 246 -4.07 -2.40 -2.71
CA TRP A 246 -2.77 -2.53 -3.35
C TRP A 246 -1.92 -1.31 -3.05
N GLU A 247 -0.66 -1.53 -2.80
CA GLU A 247 0.28 -0.46 -2.49
C GLU A 247 1.66 -0.77 -3.03
N ASN A 248 2.34 0.26 -3.54
CA ASN A 248 3.76 0.24 -3.80
C ASN A 248 4.43 1.53 -3.35
N GLN A 249 5.63 1.38 -2.82
CA GLN A 249 6.52 2.47 -2.46
C GLN A 249 7.35 2.87 -3.68
N VAL A 250 7.21 4.12 -4.14
CA VAL A 250 7.89 4.63 -5.34
C VAL A 250 8.81 5.80 -5.02
N ALA A 251 10.08 5.68 -5.42
CA ALA A 251 11.05 6.75 -5.39
C ALA A 251 11.02 7.57 -6.69
N ILE A 252 10.97 8.87 -6.55
CA ILE A 252 11.01 9.82 -7.66
C ILE A 252 12.47 10.13 -7.97
N MET A 253 12.95 9.66 -9.12
CA MET A 253 14.32 9.90 -9.59
C MET A 253 14.36 11.05 -10.58
N PRO A 254 15.54 11.69 -10.81
CA PRO A 254 15.65 12.77 -11.78
C PRO A 254 15.19 12.40 -13.19
N ASN A 255 15.38 11.13 -13.59
CA ASN A 255 15.14 10.63 -14.94
C ASN A 255 13.97 9.66 -15.07
N GLY A 256 13.17 9.42 -14.00
CA GLY A 256 12.09 8.47 -14.03
C GLY A 256 11.63 8.02 -12.65
N LEU A 257 11.09 6.83 -12.56
CA LEU A 257 10.58 6.24 -11.33
C LEU A 257 11.35 4.97 -10.97
N TRP A 258 11.43 4.70 -9.68
CA TRP A 258 11.99 3.47 -9.14
C TRP A 258 11.05 2.93 -8.06
N VAL A 259 10.39 1.81 -8.34
CA VAL A 259 9.45 1.20 -7.40
C VAL A 259 10.24 0.33 -6.42
N LEU A 260 10.38 0.81 -5.18
CA LEU A 260 11.30 0.22 -4.21
C LEU A 260 10.81 -1.13 -3.67
N THR A 261 9.54 -1.42 -3.77
CA THR A 261 8.90 -2.65 -3.29
C THR A 261 8.63 -3.67 -4.40
N GLU A 262 8.99 -3.38 -5.66
CA GLU A 262 8.95 -4.37 -6.74
C GLU A 262 10.33 -5.04 -6.92
N PRO A 263 10.42 -6.37 -7.04
CA PRO A 263 11.71 -7.06 -7.17
C PRO A 263 12.61 -6.56 -8.31
N ASP A 264 12.01 -6.20 -9.45
CA ASP A 264 12.71 -5.63 -10.61
C ASP A 264 12.79 -4.09 -10.57
N GLY A 265 12.37 -3.47 -9.47
CA GLY A 265 12.28 -2.00 -9.34
C GLY A 265 11.12 -1.39 -10.13
N GLY A 266 10.16 -2.21 -10.57
CA GLY A 266 9.03 -1.81 -11.41
C GLY A 266 9.39 -1.67 -12.89
N ARG A 267 10.59 -2.09 -13.30
CA ARG A 267 11.13 -1.90 -14.66
C ARG A 267 10.20 -2.41 -15.75
N ALA A 268 9.68 -3.62 -15.59
CA ALA A 268 8.80 -4.25 -16.58
C ALA A 268 7.48 -3.48 -16.73
N LYS A 269 6.80 -3.17 -15.63
CA LYS A 269 5.51 -2.49 -15.65
C LYS A 269 5.62 -1.02 -16.07
N LEU A 270 6.67 -0.33 -15.64
CA LEU A 270 6.94 1.04 -16.11
C LEU A 270 7.19 1.10 -17.62
N ALA A 271 7.92 0.12 -18.18
CA ALA A 271 8.14 0.02 -19.63
C ALA A 271 6.83 -0.22 -20.39
N GLU A 272 5.96 -1.11 -19.89
CA GLU A 272 4.62 -1.35 -20.44
C GLU A 272 3.78 -0.06 -20.49
N LEU A 273 3.87 0.75 -19.42
CA LEU A 273 3.15 2.02 -19.30
C LEU A 273 3.83 3.19 -20.05
N GLY A 274 4.97 2.97 -20.69
CA GLY A 274 5.73 4.02 -21.37
C GLY A 274 6.33 5.06 -20.42
N VAL A 275 6.57 4.68 -19.17
CA VAL A 275 7.13 5.53 -18.09
C VAL A 275 8.62 5.26 -17.95
N PRO A 276 9.49 6.29 -17.89
CA PRO A 276 10.90 6.08 -17.71
C PRO A 276 11.24 5.39 -16.37
N TYR A 277 12.09 4.38 -16.43
CA TYR A 277 12.72 3.79 -15.25
C TYR A 277 13.88 4.67 -14.79
N GLY A 278 13.95 4.95 -13.50
CA GLY A 278 14.97 5.84 -12.92
C GLY A 278 15.92 5.17 -11.93
N GLY A 279 15.71 3.87 -11.63
CA GLY A 279 16.59 3.13 -10.73
C GLY A 279 17.92 2.74 -11.38
N PRO A 280 18.84 2.11 -10.61
CA PRO A 280 20.10 1.60 -11.15
C PRO A 280 19.86 0.48 -12.18
N ASP A 281 20.88 0.28 -13.07
CA ASP A 281 20.86 -0.74 -14.14
C ASP A 281 20.98 -2.18 -13.60
#